data_435938e03eaaa8d4186e4153aa02f8a1
#
_entry.id   435938e03eaaa8d4186e4153aa02f8a1
#
_cell.length_a   1.000
_cell.length_b   1.000
_cell.length_c   1.000
_cell.angle_alpha   90.00
_cell.angle_beta   90.00
_cell.angle_gamma   90.00
#
_symmetry.space_group_name_H-M   'P 1'
#
loop_
_entity.id
_entity.type
_entity.pdbx_description
1 polymer ?
#
loop_
_entity_poly.entity_id
_entity_poly.type
_entity_poly.pdbx_seq_one_letter_code
_entity_poly.pdbx_strand_id
1 'polypeptide(L)'
;MTILKNNGKILIVAVTILIVTAMLIHSYENRYANSETINVTGLGKKDFKSDLIVWEANFSRKHIELKEAYKALEEDRLLIKEYLISKGLKSDDIVFSAVGIDKDYQAIYDEEGNNIGYKFIGNVLTQTIKLESKEIENIESIAREITELINQGIELYSDNPKYYYTKLSELKIEMIAQATNDARVRAENIANNSNAELGNLKQANMGIFQIVGQNSD
;
A
#
# COMPACT_ATOMS: atom_id res chain seq x y z
N MET A 1 21.20 6.64 85.70
CA MET A 1 20.12 6.97 84.72
C MET A 1 20.66 7.24 83.30
N THR A 2 21.96 7.36 83.07
CA THR A 2 22.58 7.71 81.80
C THR A 2 22.80 6.47 80.87
N ILE A 3 22.95 5.28 81.41
CA ILE A 3 23.22 4.01 80.64
C ILE A 3 21.98 3.55 79.85
N LEU A 4 20.76 3.71 80.44
CA LEU A 4 19.51 3.33 79.74
C LEU A 4 19.18 4.23 78.55
N LYS A 5 19.59 5.49 78.58
CA LYS A 5 19.35 6.48 77.54
C LYS A 5 20.23 6.25 76.31
N ASN A 6 21.43 5.61 76.48
CA ASN A 6 22.34 5.31 75.41
C ASN A 6 21.97 4.01 74.66
N ASN A 7 21.44 3.00 75.41
CA ASN A 7 20.99 1.73 74.83
C ASN A 7 19.76 1.93 73.91
N GLY A 8 18.85 2.90 74.21
CA GLY A 8 17.73 3.21 73.37
C GLY A 8 18.17 3.77 71.98
N LYS A 9 19.25 4.59 71.93
CA LYS A 9 19.75 5.14 70.71
C LYS A 9 20.42 4.04 69.85
N ILE A 10 21.17 3.13 70.52
CA ILE A 10 21.82 1.99 69.84
C ILE A 10 20.76 1.06 69.27
N LEU A 11 19.65 0.80 69.98
CA LEU A 11 18.56 -0.04 69.51
C LEU A 11 17.89 0.58 68.24
N ILE A 12 17.64 1.90 68.25
CA ILE A 12 17.05 2.60 67.10
C ILE A 12 17.95 2.48 65.88
N VAL A 13 19.27 2.71 66.07
CA VAL A 13 20.23 2.58 64.94
C VAL A 13 20.28 1.14 64.40
N ALA A 14 20.29 0.12 65.28
CA ALA A 14 20.27 -1.27 64.87
C ALA A 14 19.00 -1.64 64.07
N VAL A 15 17.82 -1.18 64.51
CA VAL A 15 16.54 -1.40 63.80
C VAL A 15 16.56 -0.69 62.44
N THR A 16 17.06 0.55 62.40
CA THR A 16 17.16 1.28 61.12
C THR A 16 18.05 0.56 60.12
N ILE A 17 19.22 0.06 60.57
CA ILE A 17 20.12 -0.72 59.73
C ILE A 17 19.42 -1.98 59.19
N LEU A 18 18.71 -2.72 60.04
CA LEU A 18 17.97 -3.93 59.65
C LEU A 18 16.91 -3.61 58.58
N ILE A 19 16.15 -2.51 58.77
CA ILE A 19 15.13 -2.07 57.77
C ILE A 19 15.77 -1.68 56.46
N VAL A 20 16.83 -0.90 56.46
CA VAL A 20 17.57 -0.50 55.24
C VAL A 20 18.15 -1.72 54.57
N THR A 21 18.75 -2.64 55.30
CA THR A 21 19.30 -3.88 54.72
C THR A 21 18.21 -4.75 54.09
N ALA A 22 17.08 -4.92 54.76
CA ALA A 22 15.91 -5.63 54.23
C ALA A 22 15.37 -4.98 52.96
N MET A 23 15.28 -3.64 52.90
CA MET A 23 14.88 -2.90 51.70
C MET A 23 15.87 -3.08 50.54
N LEU A 24 17.17 -3.09 50.82
CA LEU A 24 18.20 -3.29 49.81
C LEU A 24 18.17 -4.72 49.23
N ILE A 25 18.00 -5.72 50.12
CA ILE A 25 17.88 -7.14 49.68
C ILE A 25 16.64 -7.30 48.79
N HIS A 26 15.48 -6.76 49.23
CA HIS A 26 14.25 -6.83 48.49
C HIS A 26 14.36 -6.09 47.11
N SER A 27 15.01 -4.94 47.08
CA SER A 27 15.31 -4.23 45.80
C SER A 27 16.25 -4.99 44.89
N TYR A 28 17.22 -5.67 45.43
CA TYR A 28 18.19 -6.48 44.68
C TYR A 28 17.56 -7.75 44.12
N GLU A 29 16.76 -8.48 44.86
CA GLU A 29 16.02 -9.66 44.44
C GLU A 29 15.03 -9.30 43.30
N ASN A 30 14.29 -8.20 43.46
CA ASN A 30 13.36 -7.74 42.41
C ASN A 30 14.05 -7.27 41.13
N ARG A 31 15.32 -6.92 41.18
CA ARG A 31 16.06 -6.48 40.00
C ARG A 31 16.28 -7.63 39.00
N TYR A 32 16.46 -8.84 39.48
CA TYR A 32 16.65 -10.04 38.65
C TYR A 32 15.32 -10.74 38.31
N ALA A 33 14.33 -10.71 39.15
CA ALA A 33 13.00 -11.23 38.87
C ALA A 33 12.35 -10.54 37.65
N ASN A 34 12.80 -9.34 37.31
CA ASN A 34 12.35 -8.60 36.13
C ASN A 34 13.07 -8.96 34.82
N SER A 35 14.02 -9.89 34.81
CA SER A 35 14.79 -10.28 33.62
C SER A 35 14.19 -11.46 32.87
N GLU A 36 13.27 -12.21 33.46
CA GLU A 36 12.61 -13.34 32.81
C GLU A 36 11.63 -12.83 31.77
N THR A 37 11.88 -13.15 30.51
CA THR A 37 11.05 -12.71 29.39
C THR A 37 10.80 -13.85 28.44
N ILE A 38 9.58 -13.91 27.90
CA ILE A 38 9.21 -14.77 26.78
C ILE A 38 9.13 -13.87 25.55
N ASN A 39 9.90 -14.21 24.51
CA ASN A 39 9.85 -13.51 23.24
C ASN A 39 9.07 -14.38 22.24
N VAL A 40 8.01 -13.81 21.69
CA VAL A 40 7.15 -14.46 20.69
C VAL A 40 6.88 -13.54 19.54
N THR A 41 6.67 -14.13 18.36
CA THR A 41 6.20 -13.41 17.17
C THR A 41 4.80 -13.89 16.85
N GLY A 42 3.86 -12.98 16.78
CA GLY A 42 2.49 -13.28 16.37
C GLY A 42 2.30 -13.04 14.88
N LEU A 43 1.38 -13.77 14.28
CA LEU A 43 0.98 -13.70 12.88
C LEU A 43 -0.48 -13.26 12.77
N GLY A 44 -0.74 -12.23 11.97
CA GLY A 44 -2.06 -11.91 11.46
C GLY A 44 -2.08 -12.15 9.94
N LYS A 45 -3.08 -12.87 9.45
CA LYS A 45 -3.28 -13.12 8.01
C LYS A 45 -4.74 -12.92 7.66
N LYS A 46 -4.98 -12.21 6.55
CA LYS A 46 -6.33 -12.05 5.99
C LYS A 46 -6.28 -11.98 4.49
N ASP A 47 -7.09 -12.78 3.86
CA ASP A 47 -7.34 -12.70 2.43
C ASP A 47 -8.43 -11.65 2.16
N PHE A 48 -8.23 -10.82 1.13
CA PHE A 48 -9.18 -9.81 0.72
C PHE A 48 -9.16 -9.67 -0.81
N LYS A 49 -10.24 -9.09 -1.34
CA LYS A 49 -10.35 -8.75 -2.76
C LYS A 49 -10.26 -7.24 -2.91
N SER A 50 -9.70 -6.78 -4.02
CA SER A 50 -9.74 -5.37 -4.41
C SER A 50 -11.19 -4.89 -4.51
N ASP A 51 -11.45 -3.67 -4.10
CA ASP A 51 -12.77 -3.03 -4.13
C ASP A 51 -12.82 -1.79 -5.04
N LEU A 52 -11.71 -1.54 -5.75
CA LEU A 52 -11.57 -0.46 -6.69
C LEU A 52 -10.68 -0.90 -7.85
N ILE A 53 -11.11 -0.58 -9.07
CA ILE A 53 -10.36 -0.75 -10.30
C ILE A 53 -10.10 0.62 -10.94
N VAL A 54 -8.88 0.83 -11.41
CA VAL A 54 -8.49 1.98 -12.22
C VAL A 54 -7.96 1.46 -13.54
N TRP A 55 -8.54 1.95 -14.61
CA TRP A 55 -8.12 1.60 -15.96
C TRP A 55 -7.86 2.85 -16.79
N GLU A 56 -6.86 2.76 -17.65
CA GLU A 56 -6.45 3.83 -18.54
C GLU A 56 -6.32 3.29 -19.97
N ALA A 57 -6.66 4.13 -20.94
CA ALA A 57 -6.39 3.88 -22.35
C ALA A 57 -5.94 5.16 -23.04
N ASN A 58 -5.07 4.99 -24.03
CA ASN A 58 -4.54 6.10 -24.80
C ASN A 58 -5.04 5.98 -26.24
N PHE A 59 -5.42 7.09 -26.84
CA PHE A 59 -5.75 7.17 -28.24
C PHE A 59 -5.05 8.36 -28.89
N SER A 60 -4.73 8.25 -30.16
CA SER A 60 -3.94 9.25 -30.84
C SER A 60 -4.38 9.48 -32.29
N ARG A 61 -4.09 10.68 -32.78
CA ARG A 61 -4.24 11.06 -34.19
C ARG A 61 -3.01 11.80 -34.68
N LYS A 62 -2.61 11.48 -35.90
CA LYS A 62 -1.48 12.12 -36.59
C LYS A 62 -1.94 12.83 -37.84
N HIS A 63 -1.54 14.09 -38.01
CA HIS A 63 -1.76 14.85 -39.23
C HIS A 63 -0.70 15.94 -39.40
N ILE A 64 -0.39 16.32 -40.64
CA ILE A 64 0.58 17.40 -40.91
C ILE A 64 0.07 18.71 -40.34
N GLU A 65 -1.22 19.00 -40.53
CA GLU A 65 -1.86 20.19 -40.00
C GLU A 65 -2.43 19.90 -38.61
N LEU A 66 -2.00 20.67 -37.61
CA LEU A 66 -2.40 20.53 -36.23
C LEU A 66 -3.92 20.60 -36.04
N LYS A 67 -4.58 21.48 -36.76
CA LYS A 67 -6.03 21.66 -36.66
C LYS A 67 -6.79 20.40 -37.09
N GLU A 68 -6.35 19.77 -38.16
CA GLU A 68 -6.98 18.54 -38.66
C GLU A 68 -6.73 17.36 -37.73
N ALA A 69 -5.51 17.26 -37.16
CA ALA A 69 -5.22 16.27 -36.13
C ALA A 69 -6.14 16.42 -34.92
N TYR A 70 -6.35 17.66 -34.47
CA TYR A 70 -7.22 17.96 -33.33
C TYR A 70 -8.68 17.62 -33.62
N LYS A 71 -9.19 17.98 -34.81
CA LYS A 71 -10.57 17.65 -35.23
C LYS A 71 -10.81 16.15 -35.23
N ALA A 72 -9.89 15.37 -35.82
CA ALA A 72 -9.99 13.92 -35.87
C ALA A 72 -9.94 13.30 -34.46
N LEU A 73 -9.10 13.84 -33.55
CA LEU A 73 -9.02 13.39 -32.17
C LEU A 73 -10.33 13.65 -31.40
N GLU A 74 -10.97 14.81 -31.64
CA GLU A 74 -12.27 15.15 -31.04
C GLU A 74 -13.37 14.20 -31.54
N GLU A 75 -13.39 13.85 -32.81
CA GLU A 75 -14.34 12.88 -33.39
C GLU A 75 -14.15 11.51 -32.70
N ASP A 76 -12.90 11.05 -32.53
CA ASP A 76 -12.61 9.82 -31.82
C ASP A 76 -13.06 9.88 -30.36
N ARG A 77 -12.79 10.98 -29.68
CA ARG A 77 -13.21 11.18 -28.30
C ARG A 77 -14.73 11.04 -28.11
N LEU A 78 -15.51 11.56 -29.05
CA LEU A 78 -16.98 11.42 -29.02
C LEU A 78 -17.40 9.97 -29.21
N LEU A 79 -16.83 9.26 -30.20
CA LEU A 79 -17.13 7.85 -30.46
C LEU A 79 -16.76 6.97 -29.29
N ILE A 80 -15.58 7.17 -28.68
CA ILE A 80 -15.14 6.46 -27.50
C ILE A 80 -16.11 6.71 -26.32
N LYS A 81 -16.50 7.97 -26.10
CA LYS A 81 -17.43 8.33 -25.04
C LYS A 81 -18.79 7.66 -25.23
N GLU A 82 -19.33 7.65 -26.43
CA GLU A 82 -20.60 6.97 -26.76
C GLU A 82 -20.49 5.47 -26.52
N TYR A 83 -19.39 4.85 -26.95
CA TYR A 83 -19.11 3.43 -26.69
C TYR A 83 -19.10 3.12 -25.19
N LEU A 84 -18.38 3.89 -24.39
CA LEU A 84 -18.30 3.70 -22.94
C LEU A 84 -19.65 3.85 -22.25
N ILE A 85 -20.45 4.84 -22.68
CA ILE A 85 -21.83 5.03 -22.18
C ILE A 85 -22.71 3.83 -22.57
N SER A 86 -22.57 3.29 -23.79
CA SER A 86 -23.31 2.10 -24.24
C SER A 86 -22.99 0.85 -23.41
N LYS A 87 -21.77 0.78 -22.82
CA LYS A 87 -21.35 -0.28 -21.89
C LYS A 87 -21.79 -0.02 -20.44
N GLY A 88 -22.63 0.99 -20.19
CA GLY A 88 -23.26 1.25 -18.90
C GLY A 88 -22.54 2.27 -18.02
N LEU A 89 -21.49 2.91 -18.50
CA LEU A 89 -20.79 3.95 -17.73
C LEU A 89 -21.57 5.27 -17.77
N LYS A 90 -21.50 6.00 -16.67
CA LYS A 90 -22.03 7.37 -16.61
C LYS A 90 -21.03 8.35 -17.23
N SER A 91 -21.54 9.36 -17.90
CA SER A 91 -20.70 10.39 -18.53
C SER A 91 -19.72 11.06 -17.56
N ASP A 92 -20.11 11.19 -16.30
CA ASP A 92 -19.32 11.87 -15.26
C ASP A 92 -18.15 10.99 -14.74
N ASP A 93 -18.25 9.68 -14.94
CA ASP A 93 -17.19 8.73 -14.54
C ASP A 93 -16.07 8.62 -15.60
N ILE A 94 -16.30 9.18 -16.80
CA ILE A 94 -15.37 9.13 -17.92
C ILE A 94 -14.51 10.39 -17.91
N VAL A 95 -13.25 10.25 -17.53
CA VAL A 95 -12.31 11.37 -17.45
C VAL A 95 -11.32 11.32 -18.61
N PHE A 96 -11.29 12.39 -19.41
CA PHE A 96 -10.29 12.58 -20.45
C PHE A 96 -9.21 13.53 -19.94
N SER A 97 -7.94 13.19 -20.21
CA SER A 97 -6.81 14.07 -19.90
C SER A 97 -6.79 15.32 -20.80
N ALA A 98 -5.89 16.24 -20.54
CA ALA A 98 -5.49 17.23 -21.54
C ALA A 98 -4.89 16.54 -22.76
N VAL A 99 -4.99 17.17 -23.93
CA VAL A 99 -4.40 16.70 -25.17
C VAL A 99 -2.90 16.98 -25.17
N GLY A 100 -2.08 15.92 -25.28
CA GLY A 100 -0.66 16.01 -25.55
C GLY A 100 -0.43 16.30 -27.03
N ILE A 101 0.57 17.11 -27.35
CA ILE A 101 0.92 17.49 -28.72
C ILE A 101 2.42 17.28 -28.91
N ASP A 102 2.77 16.36 -29.80
CA ASP A 102 4.14 16.07 -30.18
C ASP A 102 4.34 16.28 -31.68
N LYS A 103 5.55 16.65 -32.06
CA LYS A 103 5.93 16.76 -33.46
C LYS A 103 6.73 15.53 -33.87
N ASP A 104 6.31 14.90 -34.94
CA ASP A 104 6.96 13.71 -35.45
C ASP A 104 7.88 14.06 -36.63
N TYR A 105 9.08 13.48 -36.62
CA TYR A 105 10.11 13.70 -37.62
C TYR A 105 10.70 12.39 -38.11
N GLN A 106 10.86 12.29 -39.40
CA GLN A 106 11.55 11.17 -40.05
C GLN A 106 13.00 11.55 -40.32
N ALA A 107 13.94 10.70 -39.91
CA ALA A 107 15.35 10.85 -40.26
C ALA A 107 15.56 10.68 -41.74
N ILE A 108 16.41 11.53 -42.33
CA ILE A 108 16.82 11.45 -43.72
C ILE A 108 18.26 10.93 -43.75
N TYR A 109 18.51 9.91 -44.57
CA TYR A 109 19.83 9.29 -44.72
C TYR A 109 20.36 9.52 -46.11
N ASP A 110 21.66 9.66 -46.26
CA ASP A 110 22.36 9.65 -47.53
C ASP A 110 22.57 8.21 -48.09
N GLU A 111 23.17 8.10 -49.28
CA GLU A 111 23.46 6.78 -49.92
C GLU A 111 24.48 5.95 -49.11
N GLU A 112 25.25 6.59 -48.24
CA GLU A 112 26.24 5.94 -47.36
C GLU A 112 25.66 5.54 -45.99
N GLY A 113 24.36 5.88 -45.72
CA GLY A 113 23.66 5.56 -44.48
C GLY A 113 23.88 6.56 -43.35
N ASN A 114 24.49 7.72 -43.61
CA ASN A 114 24.65 8.77 -42.60
C ASN A 114 23.37 9.61 -42.47
N ASN A 115 23.02 9.99 -41.27
CA ASN A 115 21.90 10.89 -41.04
C ASN A 115 22.26 12.30 -41.47
N ILE A 116 21.56 12.82 -42.50
CA ILE A 116 21.75 14.15 -43.06
C ILE A 116 20.70 15.18 -42.65
N GLY A 117 19.71 14.77 -41.79
CA GLY A 117 18.70 15.69 -41.32
C GLY A 117 17.40 14.99 -40.91
N TYR A 118 16.41 15.84 -40.58
CA TYR A 118 15.09 15.37 -40.18
C TYR A 118 13.99 16.09 -40.98
N LYS A 119 13.03 15.36 -41.47
CA LYS A 119 11.85 15.89 -42.14
C LYS A 119 10.66 15.82 -41.20
N PHE A 120 9.98 16.95 -40.99
CA PHE A 120 8.71 16.96 -40.28
C PHE A 120 7.67 16.12 -41.04
N ILE A 121 7.02 15.19 -40.35
CA ILE A 121 6.03 14.26 -40.93
C ILE A 121 4.66 14.35 -40.26
N GLY A 122 4.48 15.21 -39.27
CA GLY A 122 3.18 15.50 -38.70
C GLY A 122 3.20 15.86 -37.23
N ASN A 123 2.05 16.32 -36.77
CA ASN A 123 1.76 16.49 -35.34
C ASN A 123 1.04 15.21 -34.87
N VAL A 124 1.48 14.64 -33.78
CA VAL A 124 0.82 13.52 -33.08
C VAL A 124 0.12 14.09 -31.87
N LEU A 125 -1.18 13.96 -31.82
CA LEU A 125 -2.01 14.33 -30.68
C LEU A 125 -2.41 13.07 -29.94
N THR A 126 -2.22 13.07 -28.64
CA THR A 126 -2.54 11.94 -27.77
C THR A 126 -3.44 12.40 -26.63
N GLN A 127 -4.43 11.59 -26.29
CA GLN A 127 -5.28 11.82 -25.14
C GLN A 127 -5.50 10.52 -24.39
N THR A 128 -5.56 10.59 -23.06
CA THR A 128 -5.77 9.46 -22.17
C THR A 128 -7.19 9.48 -21.63
N ILE A 129 -7.82 8.31 -21.60
CA ILE A 129 -9.07 8.05 -20.89
C ILE A 129 -8.69 7.41 -19.57
N LYS A 130 -9.30 7.86 -18.49
CA LYS A 130 -9.18 7.25 -17.18
C LYS A 130 -10.56 6.93 -16.64
N LEU A 131 -10.71 5.67 -16.19
CA LEU A 131 -11.89 5.18 -15.48
C LEU A 131 -11.49 4.71 -14.10
N GLU A 132 -12.29 5.07 -13.11
CA GLU A 132 -12.17 4.59 -11.75
C GLU A 132 -13.55 4.10 -11.28
N SER A 133 -13.65 2.84 -10.84
CA SER A 133 -14.92 2.23 -10.50
C SER A 133 -14.79 1.16 -9.43
N LYS A 134 -15.88 0.92 -8.71
CA LYS A 134 -16.04 -0.24 -7.84
C LYS A 134 -16.62 -1.45 -8.57
N GLU A 135 -17.12 -1.25 -9.77
CA GLU A 135 -17.66 -2.30 -10.65
C GLU A 135 -16.52 -2.96 -11.43
N ILE A 136 -15.74 -3.79 -10.74
CA ILE A 136 -14.49 -4.36 -11.27
C ILE A 136 -14.74 -5.14 -12.56
N GLU A 137 -15.71 -6.05 -12.56
CA GLU A 137 -16.02 -6.93 -13.70
C GLU A 137 -16.44 -6.14 -14.94
N ASN A 138 -17.19 -5.05 -14.77
CA ASN A 138 -17.62 -4.21 -15.87
C ASN A 138 -16.42 -3.51 -16.53
N ILE A 139 -15.53 -2.90 -15.74
CA ILE A 139 -14.33 -2.23 -16.27
C ILE A 139 -13.37 -3.23 -16.92
N GLU A 140 -13.23 -4.43 -16.36
CA GLU A 140 -12.42 -5.49 -17.00
C GLU A 140 -12.96 -5.89 -18.38
N SER A 141 -14.28 -5.99 -18.51
CA SER A 141 -14.92 -6.27 -19.81
C SER A 141 -14.66 -5.15 -20.80
N ILE A 142 -14.86 -3.90 -20.37
CA ILE A 142 -14.59 -2.72 -21.18
C ILE A 142 -13.12 -2.68 -21.63
N ALA A 143 -12.18 -2.91 -20.71
CA ALA A 143 -10.74 -2.88 -21.00
C ALA A 143 -10.34 -3.91 -22.06
N ARG A 144 -11.00 -5.06 -22.10
CA ARG A 144 -10.78 -6.10 -23.12
C ARG A 144 -11.44 -5.79 -24.47
N GLU A 145 -12.66 -5.24 -24.41
CA GLU A 145 -13.52 -5.08 -25.59
C GLU A 145 -13.28 -3.76 -26.32
N ILE A 146 -12.78 -2.72 -25.65
CA ILE A 146 -12.64 -1.37 -26.25
C ILE A 146 -11.77 -1.35 -27.52
N THR A 147 -10.87 -2.30 -27.66
CA THR A 147 -10.05 -2.47 -28.87
C THR A 147 -10.88 -2.75 -30.12
N GLU A 148 -12.18 -3.09 -29.99
CA GLU A 148 -13.10 -3.19 -31.12
C GLU A 148 -13.21 -1.87 -31.89
N LEU A 149 -12.97 -0.73 -31.23
CA LEU A 149 -12.96 0.60 -31.85
C LEU A 149 -11.86 0.77 -32.90
N ILE A 150 -10.84 -0.07 -32.89
CA ILE A 150 -9.82 -0.13 -33.97
C ILE A 150 -10.48 -0.43 -35.33
N ASN A 151 -11.55 -1.22 -35.34
CA ASN A 151 -12.30 -1.50 -36.58
C ASN A 151 -13.02 -0.25 -37.12
N GLN A 152 -13.20 0.78 -36.29
CA GLN A 152 -13.76 2.08 -36.70
C GLN A 152 -12.65 3.09 -37.05
N GLY A 153 -11.38 2.62 -37.08
CA GLY A 153 -10.23 3.43 -37.43
C GLY A 153 -9.68 4.28 -36.29
N ILE A 154 -10.06 3.99 -35.04
CA ILE A 154 -9.52 4.68 -33.87
C ILE A 154 -8.25 3.96 -33.43
N GLU A 155 -7.12 4.67 -33.40
CA GLU A 155 -5.85 4.15 -32.88
C GLU A 155 -5.86 4.24 -31.36
N LEU A 156 -6.22 3.12 -30.70
CA LEU A 156 -6.41 3.05 -29.27
C LEU A 156 -5.57 1.93 -28.64
N TYR A 157 -4.92 2.25 -27.53
CA TYR A 157 -4.13 1.33 -26.71
C TYR A 157 -4.75 1.21 -25.33
N SER A 158 -5.22 0.02 -24.97
CA SER A 158 -5.79 -0.30 -23.66
C SER A 158 -4.68 -0.79 -22.73
N ASP A 159 -4.51 -0.10 -21.59
CA ASP A 159 -3.58 -0.54 -20.56
C ASP A 159 -4.18 -1.66 -19.70
N ASN A 160 -3.32 -2.40 -19.01
CA ASN A 160 -3.78 -3.38 -18.03
C ASN A 160 -4.43 -2.67 -16.83
N PRO A 161 -5.63 -3.08 -16.42
CA PRO A 161 -6.28 -2.51 -15.25
C PRO A 161 -5.44 -2.68 -13.97
N LYS A 162 -5.50 -1.68 -13.10
CA LYS A 162 -4.86 -1.66 -11.77
C LYS A 162 -5.93 -1.83 -10.71
N TYR A 163 -5.65 -2.70 -9.73
CA TYR A 163 -6.59 -3.06 -8.68
C TYR A 163 -6.14 -2.48 -7.35
N TYR A 164 -7.07 -1.88 -6.61
CA TYR A 164 -6.83 -1.25 -5.32
C TYR A 164 -7.79 -1.78 -4.27
N TYR A 165 -7.34 -1.74 -3.03
CA TYR A 165 -8.18 -1.99 -1.86
C TYR A 165 -8.24 -0.72 -1.03
N THR A 166 -9.44 -0.13 -0.88
CA THR A 166 -9.60 1.21 -0.27
C THR A 166 -9.58 1.18 1.25
N LYS A 167 -9.82 0.01 1.88
CA LYS A 167 -9.93 -0.15 3.34
C LYS A 167 -8.66 -0.67 4.00
N LEU A 168 -7.48 -0.32 3.45
CA LEU A 168 -6.19 -0.77 3.99
C LEU A 168 -5.95 -0.37 5.44
N SER A 169 -6.45 0.79 5.88
CA SER A 169 -6.27 1.26 7.26
C SER A 169 -7.04 0.37 8.25
N GLU A 170 -8.27 0.01 7.93
CA GLU A 170 -9.09 -0.90 8.75
C GLU A 170 -8.46 -2.30 8.78
N LEU A 171 -8.02 -2.79 7.62
CA LEU A 171 -7.34 -4.08 7.51
C LEU A 171 -6.09 -4.13 8.38
N LYS A 172 -5.27 -3.07 8.39
CA LYS A 172 -4.07 -3.00 9.21
C LYS A 172 -4.39 -3.10 10.71
N ILE A 173 -5.42 -2.39 11.17
CA ILE A 173 -5.85 -2.45 12.57
C ILE A 173 -6.29 -3.87 12.95
N GLU A 174 -7.08 -4.51 12.10
CA GLU A 174 -7.51 -5.89 12.30
C GLU A 174 -6.32 -6.86 12.36
N MET A 175 -5.35 -6.71 11.45
CA MET A 175 -4.14 -7.54 11.43
C MET A 175 -3.28 -7.36 12.67
N ILE A 176 -3.15 -6.13 13.19
CA ILE A 176 -2.46 -5.88 14.46
C ILE A 176 -3.15 -6.62 15.61
N ALA A 177 -4.48 -6.54 15.68
CA ALA A 177 -5.24 -7.22 16.73
C ALA A 177 -5.07 -8.76 16.64
N GLN A 178 -5.14 -9.34 15.45
CA GLN A 178 -4.93 -10.77 15.24
C GLN A 178 -3.51 -11.20 15.62
N ALA A 179 -2.48 -10.48 15.14
CA ALA A 179 -1.10 -10.79 15.45
C ALA A 179 -0.79 -10.67 16.95
N THR A 180 -1.35 -9.65 17.61
CA THR A 180 -1.20 -9.47 19.06
C THR A 180 -1.85 -10.62 19.83
N ASN A 181 -3.04 -11.04 19.43
CA ASN A 181 -3.72 -12.17 20.06
C ASN A 181 -2.98 -13.49 19.82
N ASP A 182 -2.49 -13.73 18.62
CA ASP A 182 -1.69 -14.93 18.31
C ASP A 182 -0.40 -14.96 19.13
N ALA A 183 0.30 -13.82 19.24
CA ALA A 183 1.50 -13.72 20.08
C ALA A 183 1.19 -14.02 21.55
N ARG A 184 0.10 -13.48 22.08
CA ARG A 184 -0.35 -13.73 23.44
C ARG A 184 -0.63 -15.22 23.67
N VAL A 185 -1.39 -15.85 22.79
CA VAL A 185 -1.72 -17.30 22.90
C VAL A 185 -0.45 -18.15 22.89
N ARG A 186 0.52 -17.82 22.02
CA ARG A 186 1.82 -18.50 21.98
C ARG A 186 2.59 -18.33 23.28
N ALA A 187 2.64 -17.11 23.84
CA ALA A 187 3.31 -16.83 25.09
C ALA A 187 2.65 -17.58 26.28
N GLU A 188 1.31 -17.60 26.34
CA GLU A 188 0.54 -18.35 27.35
C GLU A 188 0.83 -19.87 27.26
N ASN A 189 0.88 -20.42 26.05
CA ASN A 189 1.20 -21.84 25.84
C ASN A 189 2.62 -22.17 26.29
N ILE A 190 3.59 -21.30 26.03
CA ILE A 190 4.98 -21.50 26.47
C ILE A 190 5.05 -21.46 27.99
N ALA A 191 4.43 -20.46 28.63
CA ALA A 191 4.41 -20.32 30.08
C ALA A 191 3.77 -21.55 30.75
N ASN A 192 2.57 -21.93 30.32
CA ASN A 192 1.82 -23.07 30.85
C ASN A 192 2.59 -24.41 30.72
N ASN A 193 3.20 -24.66 29.55
CA ASN A 193 3.99 -25.87 29.34
C ASN A 193 5.31 -25.88 30.14
N SER A 194 5.77 -24.73 30.61
CA SER A 194 6.95 -24.59 31.45
C SER A 194 6.63 -24.51 32.96
N ASN A 195 5.36 -24.73 33.34
CA ASN A 195 4.85 -24.54 34.70
C ASN A 195 5.14 -23.14 35.26
N ALA A 196 5.09 -22.11 34.40
CA ALA A 196 5.24 -20.71 34.74
C ALA A 196 3.95 -19.93 34.45
N GLU A 197 3.81 -18.74 35.04
CA GLU A 197 2.71 -17.82 34.75
C GLU A 197 3.19 -16.71 33.81
N LEU A 198 2.34 -16.35 32.83
CA LEU A 198 2.61 -15.22 31.95
C LEU A 198 2.41 -13.89 32.72
N GLY A 199 3.48 -13.10 32.83
CA GLY A 199 3.45 -11.79 33.46
C GLY A 199 2.94 -10.67 32.52
N ASN A 200 3.22 -9.43 32.90
CA ASN A 200 2.83 -8.26 32.14
C ASN A 200 3.65 -8.10 30.83
N LEU A 201 3.02 -7.53 29.82
CA LEU A 201 3.72 -7.14 28.60
C LEU A 201 4.78 -6.07 28.89
N LYS A 202 6.03 -6.37 28.60
CA LYS A 202 7.15 -5.43 28.79
C LYS A 202 7.43 -4.59 27.54
N GLN A 203 7.35 -5.22 26.39
CA GLN A 203 7.63 -4.57 25.11
C GLN A 203 6.84 -5.24 24.00
N ALA A 204 6.34 -4.46 23.07
CA ALA A 204 5.77 -4.92 21.83
C ALA A 204 6.38 -4.15 20.66
N ASN A 205 6.84 -4.86 19.65
CA ASN A 205 7.30 -4.27 18.41
C ASN A 205 6.41 -4.78 17.28
N MET A 206 5.98 -3.87 16.42
CA MET A 206 5.20 -4.21 15.25
C MET A 206 6.13 -4.62 14.11
N GLY A 207 5.83 -5.75 13.49
CA GLY A 207 6.51 -6.24 12.30
C GLY A 207 6.09 -5.50 11.03
N ILE A 208 6.50 -6.05 9.90
CA ILE A 208 6.22 -5.51 8.56
C ILE A 208 4.85 -6.02 8.10
N PHE A 209 4.02 -5.13 7.51
CA PHE A 209 2.86 -5.51 6.74
C PHE A 209 3.27 -5.77 5.30
N GLN A 210 2.89 -6.94 4.79
CA GLN A 210 3.16 -7.32 3.42
C GLN A 210 1.84 -7.67 2.73
N ILE A 211 1.60 -7.07 1.57
CA ILE A 211 0.46 -7.38 0.70
C ILE A 211 1.03 -8.07 -0.52
N VAL A 212 0.60 -9.29 -0.75
CA VAL A 212 1.05 -10.10 -1.87
C VAL A 212 -0.15 -10.59 -2.68
N GLY A 213 0.02 -10.73 -3.97
CA GLY A 213 -0.98 -11.38 -4.82
C GLY A 213 -1.09 -12.86 -4.46
N GLN A 214 -2.27 -13.45 -4.66
CA GLN A 214 -2.54 -14.85 -4.27
C GLN A 214 -1.63 -15.86 -4.96
N ASN A 215 -1.01 -15.50 -6.10
CA ASN A 215 -0.11 -16.35 -6.89
C ASN A 215 1.21 -15.63 -7.22
N SER A 216 1.65 -14.68 -6.38
CA SER A 216 2.96 -14.06 -6.52
C SER A 216 3.99 -14.87 -5.76
N ASP A 217 4.91 -15.51 -6.48
CA ASP A 217 6.13 -16.10 -5.94
C ASP A 217 7.16 -15.03 -5.56
#